data_ddf15e4d68a9a164052d7ad6b81f6b97
#
_entry.id   ddf15e4d68a9a164052d7ad6b81f6b97
#
_cell.length_a   1.000
_cell.length_b   1.000
_cell.length_c   1.000
_cell.angle_alpha   90.00
_cell.angle_beta   90.00
_cell.angle_gamma   90.00
#
_symmetry.space_group_name_H-M   'P 1'
#
loop_
_entity.id
_entity.type
_entity.pdbx_description
1 polymer ?
#
loop_
_entity_poly.entity_id
_entity_poly.type
_entity_poly.pdbx_seq_one_letter_code
_entity_poly.pdbx_strand_id
1 'polypeptide(L)'
;MRIIGGTAKGHAIKAPKGLDTRPTLDRVRESVFNVLANRGIFGSDILDIFSGTGAVAIEALSRGAAHAVAVDFKTGKLILENAKHCRVDDRLEIIPRKLSQ
;
A
#
# COMPACT_ATOMS: atom_id res chain seq x y z
N MET A 1 10.94 -4.56 -2.62
CA MET A 1 9.87 -3.66 -3.10
C MET A 1 10.03 -2.31 -2.41
N ARG A 2 9.82 -1.23 -3.12
CA ARG A 2 9.98 0.12 -2.56
C ARG A 2 8.81 0.99 -2.96
N ILE A 3 8.52 1.97 -2.10
CA ILE A 3 7.55 3.01 -2.44
C ILE A 3 8.16 3.91 -3.52
N ILE A 4 7.37 4.23 -4.54
CA ILE A 4 7.86 4.89 -5.75
C ILE A 4 7.70 6.40 -5.69
N GLY A 5 6.65 6.89 -5.06
CA GLY A 5 6.41 8.33 -4.98
C GLY A 5 5.94 8.80 -3.63
N GLY A 6 5.86 10.12 -3.46
CA GLY A 6 5.33 10.76 -2.27
C GLY A 6 6.29 10.84 -1.11
N THR A 7 5.75 11.01 0.09
CA THR A 7 6.53 11.26 1.31
C THR A 7 7.42 10.09 1.72
N ALA A 8 7.04 8.86 1.35
CA ALA A 8 7.81 7.66 1.68
C ALA A 8 8.62 7.12 0.51
N LYS A 9 8.82 7.92 -0.54
CA LYS A 9 9.59 7.51 -1.72
C LYS A 9 10.92 6.89 -1.32
N GLY A 10 11.21 5.70 -1.86
CA GLY A 10 12.45 4.99 -1.61
C GLY A 10 12.44 4.09 -0.37
N HIS A 11 11.43 4.18 0.48
CA HIS A 11 11.34 3.31 1.65
C HIS A 11 11.03 1.88 1.22
N ALA A 12 11.72 0.93 1.82
CA ALA A 12 11.54 -0.49 1.52
C ALA A 12 10.24 -1.01 2.14
N ILE A 13 9.59 -1.90 1.42
CA ILE A 13 8.41 -2.63 1.87
C ILE A 13 8.80 -4.10 1.99
N LYS A 14 8.58 -4.68 3.17
CA LYS A 14 8.84 -6.10 3.39
C LYS A 14 7.74 -6.94 2.76
N ALA A 15 8.14 -8.01 2.08
CA ALA A 15 7.21 -9.00 1.53
C ALA A 15 7.07 -10.19 2.47
N PRO A 16 5.95 -10.94 2.40
CA PRO A 16 5.84 -12.19 3.12
C PRO A 16 6.96 -13.15 2.71
N LYS A 17 7.40 -13.98 3.64
CA LYS A 17 8.44 -14.96 3.40
C LYS A 17 8.04 -15.86 2.23
N GLY A 18 8.92 -16.03 1.26
CA GLY A 18 8.69 -16.87 0.09
C GLY A 18 8.08 -16.15 -1.11
N LEU A 19 7.73 -14.87 -0.97
CA LEU A 19 7.24 -14.08 -2.10
C LEU A 19 8.35 -13.17 -2.61
N ASP A 20 8.65 -13.29 -3.90
CA ASP A 20 9.64 -12.47 -4.54
C ASP A 20 9.05 -11.13 -4.98
N THR A 21 9.88 -10.11 -4.90
CA THR A 21 9.56 -8.82 -5.48
C THR A 21 9.80 -8.88 -6.98
N ARG A 22 8.80 -8.55 -7.77
CA ARG A 22 8.93 -8.58 -9.23
C ARG A 22 8.98 -7.16 -9.79
N PRO A 23 10.02 -6.81 -10.55
CA PRO A 23 10.09 -5.49 -11.19
C PRO A 23 8.88 -5.17 -12.06
N THR A 24 8.27 -6.18 -12.70
CA THR A 24 7.07 -6.00 -13.50
C THR A 24 5.90 -5.48 -12.66
N LEU A 25 5.71 -6.02 -11.45
CA LEU A 25 4.66 -5.57 -10.55
C LEU A 25 4.91 -4.14 -10.08
N ASP A 26 6.16 -3.78 -9.83
CA ASP A 26 6.51 -2.42 -9.45
C ASP A 26 6.21 -1.43 -10.59
N ARG A 27 6.46 -1.81 -11.83
CA ARG A 27 6.13 -0.98 -12.99
C ARG A 27 4.63 -0.80 -13.18
N VAL A 28 3.87 -1.86 -12.99
CA VAL A 28 2.40 -1.79 -13.08
C VAL A 28 1.87 -0.85 -12.00
N ARG A 29 2.35 -0.99 -10.76
CA ARG A 29 1.96 -0.11 -9.68
C ARG A 29 2.29 1.34 -9.99
N GLU A 30 3.49 1.60 -10.48
CA GLU A 30 3.92 2.95 -10.86
C GLU A 30 3.01 3.54 -11.93
N SER A 31 2.70 2.77 -12.98
CA SER A 31 1.83 3.23 -14.07
C SER A 31 0.43 3.55 -13.56
N VAL A 32 -0.14 2.70 -12.72
CA VAL A 32 -1.46 2.92 -12.13
C VAL A 32 -1.47 4.21 -11.31
N PHE A 33 -0.48 4.40 -10.45
CA PHE A 33 -0.44 5.59 -9.61
C PHE A 33 -0.13 6.86 -10.38
N ASN A 34 0.61 6.78 -11.47
CA ASN A 34 0.80 7.95 -12.33
C ASN A 34 -0.52 8.41 -12.94
N VAL A 35 -1.37 7.49 -13.35
CA VAL A 35 -2.72 7.81 -13.83
C VAL A 35 -3.58 8.39 -12.71
N LEU A 36 -3.56 7.76 -11.54
CA LEU A 36 -4.34 8.22 -10.39
C LEU A 36 -3.89 9.59 -9.88
N ALA A 37 -2.61 9.87 -9.93
CA ALA A 37 -2.09 11.18 -9.54
C ALA A 37 -2.70 12.31 -10.37
N ASN A 38 -2.93 12.04 -11.66
CA ASN A 38 -3.56 12.99 -12.55
C ASN A 38 -5.08 13.07 -12.35
N ARG A 39 -5.68 12.14 -11.63
CA ARG A 39 -7.12 12.07 -11.37
C ARG A 39 -7.52 12.43 -9.94
N GLY A 40 -6.57 12.89 -9.13
CA GLY A 40 -6.89 13.40 -7.80
C GLY A 40 -6.79 12.39 -6.67
N ILE A 41 -5.71 11.61 -6.64
CA ILE A 41 -5.46 10.73 -5.48
C ILE A 41 -5.23 11.52 -4.19
N PHE A 42 -4.73 12.75 -4.30
CA PHE A 42 -4.49 13.59 -3.14
C PHE A 42 -5.80 13.86 -2.40
N GLY A 43 -5.82 13.59 -1.10
CA GLY A 43 -7.01 13.79 -0.27
C GLY A 43 -8.07 12.71 -0.42
N SER A 44 -7.84 11.68 -1.23
CA SER A 44 -8.83 10.62 -1.47
C SER A 44 -8.82 9.55 -0.37
N ASP A 45 -9.88 8.75 -0.34
CA ASP A 45 -9.97 7.54 0.47
C ASP A 45 -9.74 6.32 -0.41
N ILE A 46 -8.94 5.39 0.05
CA ILE A 46 -8.52 4.21 -0.71
C ILE A 46 -8.95 2.94 0.01
N LEU A 47 -9.52 2.00 -0.75
CA LEU A 47 -9.81 0.66 -0.27
C LEU A 47 -8.93 -0.32 -1.04
N ASP A 48 -8.07 -1.03 -0.31
CA ASP A 48 -7.15 -2.01 -0.87
C ASP A 48 -7.58 -3.41 -0.41
N ILE A 49 -8.21 -4.14 -1.30
CA ILE A 49 -8.70 -5.49 -1.05
C ILE A 49 -7.59 -6.48 -1.41
N PHE A 50 -7.36 -7.49 -0.56
CA PHE A 50 -6.24 -8.43 -0.71
C PHE A 50 -4.89 -7.72 -0.66
N SER A 51 -4.70 -6.95 0.38
CA SER A 51 -3.60 -6.00 0.47
C SER A 51 -2.20 -6.62 0.44
N GLY A 52 -2.05 -7.84 0.94
CA GLY A 52 -0.76 -8.52 0.96
C GLY A 52 0.28 -7.78 1.79
N THR A 53 1.24 -7.13 1.13
CA THR A 53 2.27 -6.34 1.81
C THR A 53 1.78 -4.98 2.28
N GLY A 54 0.61 -4.56 1.82
CA GLY A 54 0.12 -3.21 2.01
C GLY A 54 0.69 -2.20 1.01
N ALA A 55 1.42 -2.66 0.00
CA ALA A 55 2.14 -1.78 -0.91
C ALA A 55 1.23 -0.77 -1.61
N VAL A 56 0.05 -1.19 -2.07
CA VAL A 56 -0.87 -0.30 -2.77
C VAL A 56 -1.43 0.77 -1.83
N ALA A 57 -1.91 0.36 -0.66
CA ALA A 57 -2.44 1.31 0.33
C ALA A 57 -1.36 2.29 0.79
N ILE A 58 -0.16 1.78 1.08
CA ILE A 58 0.95 2.60 1.55
C ILE A 58 1.42 3.56 0.46
N GLU A 59 1.51 3.09 -0.79
CA GLU A 59 1.85 3.94 -1.92
C GLU A 59 0.84 5.09 -2.06
N ALA A 60 -0.45 4.79 -1.96
CA ALA A 60 -1.50 5.80 -2.03
C ALA A 60 -1.36 6.85 -0.93
N LEU A 61 -1.13 6.39 0.31
CA LEU A 61 -0.94 7.30 1.45
C LEU A 61 0.32 8.13 1.30
N SER A 62 1.40 7.52 0.81
CA SER A 62 2.65 8.23 0.53
C SER A 62 2.44 9.37 -0.48
N ARG A 63 1.56 9.16 -1.44
CA ARG A 63 1.26 10.14 -2.49
C ARG A 63 0.16 11.12 -2.11
N GLY A 64 -0.31 11.09 -0.86
CA GLY A 64 -1.21 12.10 -0.34
C GLY A 64 -2.66 11.71 -0.20
N ALA A 65 -3.02 10.43 -0.31
CA ALA A 65 -4.37 9.99 0.03
C ALA A 65 -4.66 10.33 1.49
N ALA A 66 -5.89 10.71 1.78
CA ALA A 66 -6.27 11.13 3.13
C ALA A 66 -6.34 9.94 4.09
N HIS A 67 -6.83 8.81 3.60
CA HIS A 67 -7.06 7.62 4.40
C HIS A 67 -7.07 6.39 3.51
N ALA A 68 -6.65 5.25 4.05
CA ALA A 68 -6.71 3.98 3.35
C ALA A 68 -7.20 2.88 4.28
N VAL A 69 -7.92 1.92 3.72
CA VAL A 69 -8.33 0.70 4.40
C VAL A 69 -7.70 -0.47 3.64
N ALA A 70 -6.89 -1.26 4.32
CA ALA A 70 -6.27 -2.45 3.76
C ALA A 70 -6.93 -3.69 4.34
N VAL A 71 -7.39 -4.58 3.46
CA VAL A 71 -8.08 -5.81 3.88
C VAL A 71 -7.22 -7.01 3.51
N ASP A 72 -6.84 -7.78 4.51
CA ASP A 72 -6.12 -9.04 4.30
C ASP A 72 -6.15 -9.85 5.58
N PHE A 73 -6.47 -11.15 5.48
CA PHE A 73 -6.65 -11.96 6.69
C PHE A 73 -5.35 -12.59 7.21
N LYS A 74 -4.28 -12.60 6.42
CA LYS A 74 -3.02 -13.24 6.79
C LYS A 74 -1.91 -12.26 7.18
N THR A 75 -1.90 -11.08 6.60
CA THR A 75 -0.73 -10.20 6.61
C THR A 75 -0.90 -8.92 7.41
N GLY A 76 -1.89 -8.86 8.29
CA GLY A 76 -2.18 -7.64 9.05
C GLY A 76 -0.97 -7.08 9.80
N LYS A 77 -0.19 -7.94 10.45
CA LYS A 77 1.01 -7.51 11.18
C LYS A 77 2.08 -6.96 10.25
N LEU A 78 2.25 -7.60 9.09
CA LEU A 78 3.21 -7.14 8.09
C LEU A 78 2.81 -5.80 7.50
N ILE A 79 1.52 -5.64 7.19
CA ILE A 79 1.00 -4.37 6.68
C ILE A 79 1.26 -3.24 7.68
N LEU A 80 0.97 -3.49 8.96
CA LEU A 80 1.20 -2.50 10.00
C LEU A 80 2.68 -2.14 10.13
N GLU A 81 3.55 -3.15 10.11
CA GLU A 81 4.98 -2.94 10.17
C GLU A 81 5.47 -2.07 9.00
N ASN A 82 5.03 -2.39 7.79
CA ASN A 82 5.38 -1.61 6.62
C ASN A 82 4.84 -0.18 6.70
N ALA A 83 3.60 -0.02 7.16
CA ALA A 83 2.99 1.30 7.31
C ALA A 83 3.72 2.16 8.32
N LYS A 84 4.14 1.58 9.44
CA LYS A 84 4.92 2.30 10.45
C LYS A 84 6.29 2.71 9.91
N HIS A 85 6.94 1.81 9.18
CA HIS A 85 8.21 2.11 8.55
C HIS A 85 8.12 3.29 7.59
N CYS A 86 7.00 3.40 6.87
CA CYS A 86 6.75 4.48 5.93
C CYS A 86 6.05 5.69 6.58
N ARG A 87 5.76 5.63 7.87
CA ARG A 87 5.15 6.72 8.65
C ARG A 87 3.77 7.13 8.14
N VAL A 88 2.98 6.15 7.72
CA VAL A 88 1.61 6.39 7.23
C VAL A 88 0.56 5.59 8.02
N ASP A 89 0.98 4.94 9.10
CA ASP A 89 0.09 4.08 9.90
C ASP A 89 -1.05 4.86 10.57
N ASP A 90 -0.88 6.13 10.82
CA ASP A 90 -1.92 6.99 11.40
C ASP A 90 -3.11 7.24 10.47
N ARG A 91 -2.95 6.96 9.17
CA ARG A 91 -3.99 7.13 8.16
C ARG A 91 -4.44 5.83 7.54
N LEU A 92 -4.02 4.70 8.12
CA LEU A 92 -4.31 3.37 7.60
C LEU A 92 -5.12 2.57 8.61
N GLU A 93 -6.23 2.02 8.16
CA GLU A 93 -6.99 1.04 8.91
C GLU A 93 -6.74 -0.34 8.30
N ILE A 94 -6.45 -1.33 9.13
CA ILE A 94 -6.22 -2.70 8.68
C ILE A 94 -7.38 -3.55 9.15
N ILE A 95 -8.04 -4.22 8.19
CA ILE A 95 -9.12 -5.16 8.49
C ILE A 95 -8.59 -6.57 8.25
N PRO A 96 -8.31 -7.33 9.33
CA PRO A 96 -7.72 -8.66 9.20
C PRO A 96 -8.81 -9.72 8.96
N ARG A 97 -9.54 -9.58 7.89
CA ARG A 97 -10.64 -10.47 7.57
C ARG A 97 -10.48 -11.09 6.21
N LYS A 98 -10.98 -12.33 6.12
CA LYS A 98 -11.12 -12.99 4.83
C LYS A 98 -12.40 -12.49 4.20
N LEU A 99 -12.30 -12.07 2.93
CA LEU A 99 -13.49 -11.75 2.16
C LEU A 99 -14.17 -13.06 1.82
N SER A 100 -15.28 -13.34 2.47
CA SER A 100 -16.06 -14.52 2.21
C SER A 100 -17.20 -14.21 1.27
N GLN A 101 -17.57 -15.21 0.56
CA GLN A 101 -18.71 -15.15 -0.35
C GLN A 101 -20.02 -15.34 0.39
#